data_99a7f64b9a33f28393ea42683aa28512
#
_entry.id   99a7f64b9a33f28393ea42683aa28512
#
_cell.length_a   1.000
_cell.length_b   1.000
_cell.length_c   1.000
_cell.angle_alpha   90.00
_cell.angle_beta   90.00
_cell.angle_gamma   90.00
#
_symmetry.space_group_name_H-M   'P 1'
#
loop_
_entity.id
_entity.type
_entity.pdbx_description
1 polymer ?
#
loop_
_entity_poly.entity_id
_entity_poly.type
_entity_poly.pdbx_seq_one_letter_code
_entity_poly.pdbx_strand_id
1 'polypeptide(L)' 'MYEVKTYYCDGIPTDKDLERAVDATWIYNCMVELRWFYYGEYSILIKPGEKWEDVKANKMPKKYPV' A
#
# COMPACT_ATOMS: atom_id res chain seq x y z
N MET A 1 -4.98 3.00 18.98
CA MET A 1 -4.91 3.77 17.73
C MET A 1 -3.52 3.61 17.13
N TYR A 2 -3.44 3.34 15.83
CA TYR A 2 -2.16 3.16 15.17
C TYR A 2 -1.69 4.44 14.51
N GLU A 3 -0.39 4.66 14.48
CA GLU A 3 0.18 5.69 13.64
C GLU A 3 0.05 5.28 12.18
N VAL A 4 0.11 6.25 11.29
CA VAL A 4 0.08 6.01 9.84
C VAL A 4 1.40 6.51 9.26
N LYS A 5 2.12 5.61 8.62
CA LYS A 5 3.31 5.97 7.85
C LYS A 5 2.94 6.02 6.38
N THR A 6 3.31 7.09 5.71
CA THR A 6 3.00 7.28 4.28
C THR A 6 4.25 7.06 3.46
N TYR A 7 4.14 6.19 2.47
CA TYR A 7 5.21 5.95 1.48
C TYR A 7 4.70 6.34 0.10
N TYR A 8 5.56 6.99 -0.65
CA TYR A 8 5.24 7.42 -2.01
C TYR A 8 5.92 6.49 -3.00
N CYS A 9 5.17 6.05 -4.01
CA CYS A 9 5.68 5.20 -5.07
C CYS A 9 5.90 6.02 -6.34
N ASP A 10 6.90 5.63 -7.12
CA ASP A 10 7.16 6.22 -8.43
C ASP A 10 6.20 5.60 -9.45
N GLY A 11 4.96 6.08 -9.44
CA GLY A 11 3.92 5.50 -10.27
C GLY A 11 3.24 4.34 -9.57
N ILE A 12 2.67 3.43 -10.35
CA ILE A 12 1.89 2.31 -9.84
C ILE A 12 2.74 1.41 -8.93
N PRO A 13 2.26 1.11 -7.70
CA PRO A 13 3.01 0.24 -6.80
C PRO A 13 3.29 -1.13 -7.41
N THR A 14 4.50 -1.60 -7.20
CA THR A 14 4.90 -2.95 -7.59
C THR A 14 4.65 -3.92 -6.45
N ASP A 15 4.76 -5.22 -6.71
CA ASP A 15 4.67 -6.23 -5.67
C ASP A 15 5.70 -5.99 -4.57
N LYS A 16 6.87 -5.49 -4.94
CA LYS A 16 7.94 -5.17 -4.02
C LYS A 16 7.56 -4.02 -3.08
N ASP A 17 6.92 -2.99 -3.62
CA ASP A 17 6.42 -1.86 -2.82
C ASP A 17 5.38 -2.34 -1.82
N LEU A 18 4.48 -3.19 -2.28
CA LEU A 18 3.43 -3.74 -1.45
C LEU A 18 4.00 -4.60 -0.32
N GLU A 19 4.94 -5.47 -0.66
CA GLU A 19 5.58 -6.35 0.30
C GLU A 19 6.30 -5.55 1.38
N ARG A 20 7.03 -4.51 0.97
CA ARG A 20 7.72 -3.61 1.90
C ARG A 20 6.73 -2.92 2.84
N ALA A 21 5.60 -2.47 2.30
CA ALA A 21 4.59 -1.79 3.09
C ALA A 21 3.95 -2.73 4.11
N VAL A 22 3.62 -3.95 3.70
CA VAL A 22 3.07 -4.97 4.61
C VAL A 22 4.07 -5.28 5.71
N ASP A 23 5.33 -5.49 5.35
CA ASP A 23 6.39 -5.75 6.34
C ASP A 23 6.51 -4.58 7.32
N ALA A 24 6.43 -3.36 6.84
CA ALA A 24 6.50 -2.18 7.71
C ALA A 24 5.36 -2.15 8.72
N THR A 25 4.16 -2.58 8.35
CA THR A 25 3.05 -2.64 9.30
C THR A 25 3.34 -3.58 10.45
N TRP A 26 4.02 -4.69 10.18
CA TRP A 26 4.38 -5.67 11.20
C TRP A 26 5.57 -5.20 12.05
N ILE A 27 6.60 -4.66 11.39
CA ILE A 27 7.82 -4.23 12.07
C ILE A 27 7.53 -3.06 13.02
N TYR A 28 6.78 -2.08 12.56
CA TYR A 28 6.50 -0.86 13.32
C TYR A 28 5.15 -0.86 14.02
N ASN A 29 4.38 -1.91 13.85
CA ASN A 29 3.03 -2.02 14.41
C ASN A 29 2.21 -0.76 14.12
N CYS A 30 2.13 -0.40 12.85
CA CYS A 30 1.45 0.81 12.39
C CYS A 30 0.67 0.54 11.12
N MET A 31 -0.17 1.49 10.72
CA MET A 31 -0.76 1.48 9.40
C MET A 31 0.22 2.07 8.40
N VAL A 32 0.18 1.59 7.17
CA VAL A 32 0.99 2.14 6.09
C VAL A 32 0.08 2.55 4.96
N GLU A 33 0.24 3.79 4.53
CA GLU A 33 -0.45 4.31 3.36
C GLU A 33 0.55 4.36 2.20
N LEU A 34 0.23 3.66 1.11
CA LEU A 34 0.96 3.78 -0.14
C LEU A 34 0.25 4.78 -1.01
N ARG A 35 0.97 5.78 -1.51
CA ARG A 35 0.43 6.83 -2.38
C ARG A 35 1.22 6.89 -3.67
N TRP A 36 0.52 7.14 -4.76
CA TRP A 36 1.16 7.31 -6.07
C TRP A 36 0.29 8.17 -6.96
N PHE A 37 0.88 8.62 -8.06
CA PHE A 37 0.18 9.42 -9.04
C PHE A 37 0.17 8.71 -10.39
N TYR A 38 -1.01 8.61 -10.99
CA TYR A 38 -1.18 8.05 -12.32
C TYR A 38 -2.50 8.58 -12.88
N TYR A 39 -2.43 9.67 -13.64
CA TYR A 39 -3.61 10.40 -14.11
C TYR A 39 -4.56 10.77 -12.95
N GLY A 40 -4.01 10.99 -11.78
CA GLY A 40 -4.75 11.31 -10.58
C GLY A 40 -3.97 10.83 -9.37
N GLU A 41 -4.47 11.14 -8.19
CA GLU A 41 -3.86 10.73 -6.95
C GLU A 41 -4.57 9.49 -6.43
N TYR A 42 -3.78 8.47 -6.09
CA TYR A 42 -4.29 7.21 -5.57
C TYR A 42 -3.60 6.88 -4.26
N SER A 43 -4.31 6.16 -3.39
CA SER A 43 -3.71 5.63 -2.18
C SER A 43 -4.42 4.35 -1.74
N ILE A 44 -3.68 3.51 -1.02
CA ILE A 44 -4.24 2.36 -0.33
C ILE A 44 -3.71 2.37 1.09
N LEU A 45 -4.53 1.90 2.03
CA LEU A 45 -4.16 1.83 3.44
C LEU A 45 -4.04 0.36 3.84
N ILE A 46 -2.89 0.02 4.40
CA ILE A 46 -2.58 -1.34 4.85
C ILE A 46 -2.51 -1.33 6.36
N LYS A 47 -3.27 -2.21 7.00
CA LYS A 47 -3.35 -2.31 8.46
C LYS A 47 -2.45 -3.44 8.96
N PRO A 48 -1.97 -3.37 10.20
CA PRO A 48 -1.27 -4.49 10.80
C PRO A 48 -2.17 -5.72 10.84
N GLY A 49 -1.59 -6.88 10.55
CA GLY A 49 -2.34 -8.13 10.52
C GLY A 49 -2.85 -8.55 9.16
N GLU A 50 -2.82 -7.67 8.18
CA GLU A 50 -3.18 -8.02 6.81
C GLU A 50 -2.02 -8.76 6.16
N LYS A 51 -2.35 -9.72 5.29
CA LYS A 51 -1.34 -10.44 4.52
C LYS A 51 -1.19 -9.77 3.16
N TRP A 52 0.04 -9.77 2.63
CA TRP A 52 0.29 -9.11 1.35
C TRP A 52 -0.52 -9.72 0.21
N GLU A 53 -0.79 -11.02 0.27
CA GLU A 53 -1.63 -11.72 -0.72
C GLU A 53 -3.03 -11.15 -0.77
N ASP A 54 -3.62 -10.92 0.41
CA ASP A 54 -4.95 -10.34 0.52
C ASP A 54 -4.96 -8.88 0.09
N VAL A 55 -3.92 -8.14 0.46
CA VAL A 55 -3.78 -6.74 0.06
C VAL A 55 -3.67 -6.64 -1.46
N LYS A 56 -2.86 -7.49 -2.06
CA LYS A 56 -2.68 -7.53 -3.51
C LYS A 56 -3.99 -7.86 -4.22
N ALA A 57 -4.74 -8.83 -3.69
CA ALA A 57 -5.99 -9.25 -4.31
C ALA A 57 -7.10 -8.23 -4.19
N ASN A 58 -7.18 -7.51 -3.07
CA ASN A 58 -8.35 -6.69 -2.72
C ASN A 58 -8.11 -5.19 -2.77
N LYS A 59 -6.88 -4.73 -2.60
CA LYS A 59 -6.58 -3.31 -2.50
C LYS A 59 -5.84 -2.74 -3.71
N MET A 60 -5.04 -3.56 -4.38
CA MET A 60 -4.33 -3.08 -5.56
C MET A 60 -5.28 -2.92 -6.73
N PRO A 61 -5.22 -1.80 -7.43
CA PRO A 61 -6.07 -1.63 -8.60
C PRO A 61 -5.67 -2.63 -9.67
N LYS A 62 -6.67 -3.30 -10.22
CA LYS A 62 -6.47 -4.28 -11.28
C LYS A 62 -6.46 -3.65 -12.65
N LYS A 63 -6.99 -2.45 -12.74
CA LYS A 63 -7.14 -1.75 -14.01
C LYS A 63 -7.01 -0.26 -13.74
N TYR A 64 -6.18 0.40 -14.52
CA TYR A 64 -5.97 1.83 -14.40
C TYR A 64 -6.74 2.57 -15.48
N PRO A 65 -7.31 3.73 -15.17
CA PRO A 65 -7.91 4.57 -16.20
C PRO A 65 -6.81 5.05 -17.13
N VAL A 66 -7.09 5.05 -18.37
CA VAL A 66 -6.16 5.51 -19.41
C VAL A 66 -6.68 6.82 -19.96
#